data_706e25b6ab4f4fc6049db98643563364
#
_entry.id   706e25b6ab4f4fc6049db98643563364
#
_cell.length_a   1.000
_cell.length_b   1.000
_cell.length_c   1.000
_cell.angle_alpha   90.00
_cell.angle_beta   90.00
_cell.angle_gamma   90.00
#
_symmetry.space_group_name_H-M   'P 1'
#
loop_
_entity.id
_entity.type
_entity.pdbx_description
1 polymer ?
#
loop_
_entity_poly.entity_id
_entity_poly.type
_entity_poly.pdbx_seq_one_letter_code
_entity_poly.pdbx_strand_id
1 'polypeptide(L)'
;NVGTGGTLVQDIWTEAYGKNTVEDVIALGPEQWHNNPYRLLYPLDRLYGYNFHSLQLGDNGLFVKVMGFKSADHPRILSSHHQALEKMGQNLVAIASSRDGKIVEAVAHKAYPHVLGIQFHPEHPLLFDPEPRQRQKPGDPPTSYLAILEGTPPSVEFNKGIWRWFAARLVESHGK
;
A
#
# COMPACT_ATOMS: atom_id res chain seq x y z
N ASN A 1 -1.92 -2.86 15.48
CA ASN A 1 -3.35 -2.60 15.69
C ASN A 1 -3.96 -3.54 16.75
N VAL A 2 -3.81 -4.85 16.58
CA VAL A 2 -4.38 -5.86 17.50
C VAL A 2 -3.79 -5.70 18.91
N GLY A 3 -2.49 -5.54 19.04
CA GLY A 3 -1.82 -5.31 20.33
C GLY A 3 -2.30 -4.09 21.11
N THR A 4 -3.00 -3.15 20.47
CA THR A 4 -3.61 -1.97 21.09
C THR A 4 -5.14 -2.03 21.15
N GLY A 5 -5.71 -3.25 20.99
CA GLY A 5 -7.15 -3.50 21.14
C GLY A 5 -7.97 -3.24 19.88
N GLY A 6 -7.35 -3.11 18.72
CA GLY A 6 -8.04 -3.05 17.43
C GLY A 6 -8.36 -4.44 16.88
N THR A 7 -9.15 -4.48 15.80
CA THR A 7 -9.54 -5.71 15.08
C THR A 7 -9.10 -5.67 13.62
N LEU A 8 -9.25 -6.80 12.93
CA LEU A 8 -8.91 -6.96 11.52
C LEU A 8 -10.12 -7.46 10.73
N VAL A 9 -10.32 -6.89 9.54
CA VAL A 9 -11.00 -7.55 8.42
C VAL A 9 -10.17 -8.76 8.05
N GLN A 10 -10.77 -9.95 8.03
CA GLN A 10 -10.05 -11.20 7.78
C GLN A 10 -9.84 -11.45 6.29
N ASP A 11 -10.79 -11.02 5.48
CA ASP A 11 -10.66 -11.07 4.01
C ASP A 11 -11.32 -9.83 3.37
N ILE A 12 -10.48 -9.02 2.74
CA ILE A 12 -10.89 -7.76 2.11
C ILE A 12 -11.92 -8.01 1.00
N TRP A 13 -11.76 -9.05 0.21
CA TRP A 13 -12.60 -9.29 -0.95
C TRP A 13 -14.02 -9.63 -0.54
N THR A 14 -14.17 -10.49 0.47
CA THR A 14 -15.50 -10.90 0.95
C THR A 14 -16.13 -9.88 1.91
N GLU A 15 -15.37 -9.37 2.89
CA GLU A 15 -15.93 -8.56 3.95
C GLU A 15 -16.03 -7.05 3.57
N ALA A 16 -15.01 -6.50 2.90
CA ALA A 16 -15.03 -5.09 2.53
C ALA A 16 -15.70 -4.82 1.16
N TYR A 17 -15.55 -5.75 0.20
CA TYR A 17 -16.08 -5.57 -1.15
C TYR A 17 -17.25 -6.50 -1.50
N GLY A 18 -17.61 -7.48 -0.66
CA GLY A 18 -18.73 -8.40 -0.88
C GLY A 18 -18.53 -9.32 -2.10
N LYS A 19 -17.26 -9.71 -2.40
CA LYS A 19 -16.89 -10.52 -3.55
C LYS A 19 -16.46 -11.91 -3.12
N ASN A 20 -17.10 -12.93 -3.66
CA ASN A 20 -16.90 -14.33 -3.26
C ASN A 20 -16.22 -15.17 -4.34
N THR A 21 -16.06 -14.64 -5.57
CA THR A 21 -15.36 -15.30 -6.67
C THR A 21 -14.18 -14.46 -7.14
N VAL A 22 -13.17 -15.10 -7.71
CA VAL A 22 -12.00 -14.41 -8.26
C VAL A 22 -12.40 -13.53 -9.46
N GLU A 23 -13.35 -13.97 -10.25
CA GLU A 23 -13.89 -13.23 -11.40
C GLU A 23 -14.56 -11.93 -10.95
N ASP A 24 -15.34 -11.98 -9.85
CA ASP A 24 -15.97 -10.78 -9.28
C ASP A 24 -14.93 -9.80 -8.72
N VAL A 25 -13.83 -10.32 -8.15
CA VAL A 25 -12.71 -9.51 -7.69
C VAL A 25 -12.02 -8.85 -8.88
N ILE A 26 -11.75 -9.61 -9.94
CA ILE A 26 -11.14 -9.07 -11.17
C ILE A 26 -12.01 -7.92 -11.74
N ALA A 27 -13.31 -8.05 -11.68
CA ALA A 27 -14.25 -7.02 -12.16
C ALA A 27 -14.23 -5.72 -11.35
N LEU A 28 -13.72 -5.73 -10.09
CA LEU A 28 -13.49 -4.50 -9.30
C LEU A 28 -12.43 -3.58 -9.92
N GLY A 29 -11.38 -4.17 -10.49
CA GLY A 29 -10.25 -3.44 -11.04
C GLY A 29 -9.08 -3.27 -10.05
N PRO A 30 -7.89 -2.89 -10.58
CA PRO A 30 -6.63 -2.89 -9.82
C PRO A 30 -6.62 -1.97 -8.61
N GLU A 31 -7.40 -0.91 -8.57
CA GLU A 31 -7.46 0.00 -7.41
C GLU A 31 -8.05 -0.65 -6.14
N GLN A 32 -8.72 -1.82 -6.28
CA GLN A 32 -9.42 -2.50 -5.19
C GLN A 32 -8.95 -3.95 -4.96
N TRP A 33 -7.93 -4.41 -5.68
CA TRP A 33 -7.49 -5.81 -5.57
C TRP A 33 -6.66 -6.11 -4.33
N HIS A 34 -5.80 -5.21 -3.88
CA HIS A 34 -4.83 -5.33 -2.79
C HIS A 34 -3.79 -6.48 -2.93
N ASN A 35 -4.06 -7.47 -3.78
CA ASN A 35 -3.10 -8.43 -4.35
C ASN A 35 -3.56 -8.81 -5.76
N ASN A 36 -2.73 -9.54 -6.53
CA ASN A 36 -3.08 -9.85 -7.92
C ASN A 36 -3.99 -11.08 -8.02
N PRO A 37 -5.30 -10.93 -8.33
CA PRO A 37 -6.25 -12.04 -8.38
C PRO A 37 -5.99 -12.98 -9.56
N TYR A 38 -5.38 -12.53 -10.65
CA TYR A 38 -5.08 -13.39 -11.80
C TYR A 38 -4.17 -14.57 -11.47
N ARG A 39 -3.33 -14.46 -10.43
CA ARG A 39 -2.48 -15.58 -10.00
C ARG A 39 -3.26 -16.79 -9.50
N LEU A 40 -4.46 -16.61 -9.02
CA LEU A 40 -5.32 -17.71 -8.58
C LEU A 40 -5.90 -18.50 -9.76
N LEU A 41 -6.17 -17.81 -10.88
CA LEU A 41 -6.65 -18.45 -12.10
C LEU A 41 -5.52 -19.00 -13.00
N TYR A 42 -4.35 -18.37 -12.97
CA TYR A 42 -3.21 -18.66 -13.82
C TYR A 42 -1.92 -18.90 -13.01
N PRO A 43 -1.89 -19.95 -12.17
CA PRO A 43 -0.77 -20.19 -11.23
C PRO A 43 0.54 -20.56 -11.91
N LEU A 44 0.49 -21.02 -13.17
CA LEU A 44 1.69 -21.40 -13.95
C LEU A 44 2.26 -20.23 -14.76
N ASP A 45 1.52 -19.13 -14.90
CA ASP A 45 2.00 -17.95 -15.59
C ASP A 45 2.96 -17.14 -14.70
N ARG A 46 3.93 -16.50 -15.32
CA ARG A 46 4.86 -15.61 -14.63
C ARG A 46 4.22 -14.24 -14.34
N LEU A 47 3.14 -14.25 -13.58
CA LEU A 47 2.46 -13.05 -13.12
C LEU A 47 3.06 -12.57 -11.80
N TYR A 48 3.16 -11.24 -11.61
CA TYR A 48 3.54 -10.75 -10.28
C TYR A 48 2.40 -10.98 -9.27
N GLY A 49 2.79 -11.35 -8.03
CA GLY A 49 1.83 -11.65 -6.97
C GLY A 49 1.26 -10.43 -6.27
N TYR A 50 1.89 -9.31 -6.49
CA TYR A 50 1.56 -8.02 -5.91
C TYR A 50 0.50 -7.30 -6.75
N ASN A 51 -0.06 -6.25 -6.19
CA ASN A 51 -0.87 -5.30 -6.93
C ASN A 51 -0.33 -3.89 -6.73
N PHE A 52 -0.65 -3.00 -7.66
CA PHE A 52 -0.38 -1.58 -7.52
C PHE A 52 -1.70 -0.82 -7.50
N HIS A 53 -1.94 -0.07 -6.44
CA HIS A 53 -3.09 0.83 -6.34
C HIS A 53 -2.68 2.17 -5.73
N SER A 54 -3.55 3.16 -5.83
CA SER A 54 -3.30 4.52 -5.38
C SER A 54 -3.80 4.73 -3.95
N LEU A 55 -3.11 5.59 -3.20
CA LEU A 55 -3.52 6.01 -1.86
C LEU A 55 -4.36 7.29 -1.90
N GLN A 56 -5.25 7.41 -0.93
CA GLN A 56 -5.80 8.67 -0.45
C GLN A 56 -5.02 9.07 0.81
N LEU A 57 -4.29 10.19 0.75
CA LEU A 57 -3.53 10.70 1.88
C LEU A 57 -4.43 11.58 2.78
N GLY A 58 -4.32 11.39 4.09
CA GLY A 58 -5.02 12.23 5.07
C GLY A 58 -4.34 13.59 5.24
N ASP A 59 -5.09 14.69 5.17
CA ASP A 59 -4.59 16.07 5.23
C ASP A 59 -3.72 16.38 6.46
N ASN A 60 -4.02 15.76 7.58
CA ASN A 60 -3.33 15.97 8.84
C ASN A 60 -2.33 14.87 9.17
N GLY A 61 -2.13 13.91 8.25
CA GLY A 61 -1.22 12.77 8.43
C GLY A 61 0.25 13.13 8.24
N LEU A 62 1.12 12.20 8.67
CA LEU A 62 2.58 12.32 8.57
C LEU A 62 3.03 12.57 7.12
N PHE A 63 2.43 11.91 6.14
CA PHE A 63 2.81 12.05 4.73
C PHE A 63 2.63 13.47 4.21
N VAL A 64 1.57 14.15 4.64
CA VAL A 64 1.29 15.54 4.22
C VAL A 64 2.05 16.54 5.08
N LYS A 65 1.93 16.45 6.43
CA LYS A 65 2.49 17.45 7.35
C LYS A 65 4.00 17.40 7.52
N VAL A 66 4.59 16.22 7.42
CA VAL A 66 6.03 16.00 7.69
C VAL A 66 6.81 15.70 6.44
N MET A 67 6.29 14.85 5.54
CA MET A 67 6.99 14.49 4.31
C MET A 67 6.72 15.48 3.14
N GLY A 68 5.73 16.38 3.28
CA GLY A 68 5.46 17.46 2.31
C GLY A 68 4.68 17.03 1.07
N PHE A 69 4.05 15.85 1.07
CA PHE A 69 3.13 15.44 0.01
C PHE A 69 1.80 16.19 0.14
N LYS A 70 1.05 16.25 -0.96
CA LYS A 70 -0.30 16.82 -0.96
C LYS A 70 -1.33 15.70 -0.83
N SER A 71 -2.46 15.95 -0.19
CA SER A 71 -3.56 14.98 -0.13
C SER A 71 -4.11 14.60 -1.52
N ALA A 72 -3.95 15.49 -2.50
CA ALA A 72 -4.33 15.28 -3.89
C ALA A 72 -3.30 14.50 -4.73
N ASP A 73 -2.15 14.13 -4.17
CA ASP A 73 -1.06 13.50 -4.94
C ASP A 73 -1.36 12.04 -5.35
N HIS A 74 -2.14 11.33 -4.55
CA HIS A 74 -2.56 9.95 -4.78
C HIS A 74 -1.42 9.01 -5.23
N PRO A 75 -0.33 8.91 -4.47
CA PRO A 75 0.80 8.08 -4.87
C PRO A 75 0.39 6.61 -4.99
N ARG A 76 0.97 5.93 -5.98
CA ARG A 76 0.79 4.50 -6.18
C ARG A 76 1.77 3.72 -5.32
N ILE A 77 1.30 2.64 -4.72
CA ILE A 77 2.08 1.76 -3.83
C ILE A 77 1.98 0.30 -4.27
N LEU A 78 2.93 -0.51 -3.81
CA LEU A 78 2.95 -1.96 -3.99
C LEU A 78 2.23 -2.63 -2.82
N SER A 79 1.23 -3.43 -3.11
CA SER A 79 0.36 -4.08 -2.13
C SER A 79 0.33 -5.60 -2.29
N SER A 80 0.28 -6.33 -1.17
CA SER A 80 0.14 -7.80 -1.15
C SER A 80 -0.48 -8.26 0.16
N HIS A 81 -1.74 -7.92 0.37
CA HIS A 81 -2.45 -8.35 1.57
C HIS A 81 -3.90 -8.73 1.26
N HIS A 82 -4.48 -9.59 2.09
CA HIS A 82 -5.89 -9.95 2.04
C HIS A 82 -6.63 -9.57 3.33
N GLN A 83 -5.90 -9.16 4.37
CA GLN A 83 -6.46 -8.63 5.61
C GLN A 83 -6.29 -7.11 5.67
N ALA A 84 -7.07 -6.44 6.50
CA ALA A 84 -6.95 -5.00 6.73
C ALA A 84 -7.33 -4.64 8.18
N LEU A 85 -7.05 -3.40 8.58
CA LEU A 85 -7.53 -2.87 9.85
C LEU A 85 -9.06 -2.66 9.75
N GLU A 86 -9.81 -3.19 10.75
CA GLU A 86 -11.25 -2.95 10.89
C GLU A 86 -11.48 -1.87 11.97
N LYS A 87 -11.41 -2.25 13.23
CA LYS A 87 -11.46 -1.30 14.34
C LYS A 87 -10.05 -0.82 14.67
N MET A 88 -9.89 0.49 14.76
CA MET A 88 -8.61 1.12 15.12
C MET A 88 -8.28 0.84 16.58
N GLY A 89 -7.04 0.43 16.85
CA GLY A 89 -6.51 0.27 18.19
C GLY A 89 -6.32 1.62 18.90
N GLN A 90 -6.13 1.58 20.21
CA GLN A 90 -5.97 2.78 21.05
C GLN A 90 -4.78 3.62 20.57
N ASN A 91 -4.99 4.93 20.54
CA ASN A 91 -4.01 5.94 20.13
C ASN A 91 -3.47 5.81 18.70
N LEU A 92 -4.02 4.95 17.86
CA LEU A 92 -3.74 4.93 16.44
C LEU A 92 -4.70 5.83 15.67
N VAL A 93 -4.20 6.45 14.60
CA VAL A 93 -5.00 7.22 13.65
C VAL A 93 -4.65 6.81 12.23
N ALA A 94 -5.67 6.67 11.38
CA ALA A 94 -5.45 6.47 9.95
C ALA A 94 -4.86 7.75 9.34
N ILE A 95 -3.80 7.59 8.54
CA ILE A 95 -3.12 8.67 7.83
C ILE A 95 -3.11 8.47 6.32
N ALA A 96 -3.48 7.29 5.85
CA ALA A 96 -3.77 6.99 4.45
C ALA A 96 -4.76 5.82 4.36
N SER A 97 -5.53 5.79 3.27
CA SER A 97 -6.45 4.71 2.91
C SER A 97 -6.34 4.37 1.42
N SER A 98 -7.01 3.28 0.99
CA SER A 98 -7.33 3.06 -0.43
C SER A 98 -8.11 4.25 -1.00
N ARG A 99 -8.11 4.41 -2.33
CA ARG A 99 -8.79 5.53 -3.01
C ARG A 99 -10.28 5.64 -2.71
N ASP A 100 -10.95 4.52 -2.49
CA ASP A 100 -12.36 4.45 -2.12
C ASP A 100 -12.64 4.65 -0.62
N GLY A 101 -11.57 4.80 0.19
CA GLY A 101 -11.64 5.03 1.62
C GLY A 101 -11.97 3.79 2.46
N LYS A 102 -12.15 2.62 1.86
CA LYS A 102 -12.61 1.42 2.57
C LYS A 102 -11.50 0.74 3.38
N ILE A 103 -10.27 0.76 2.89
CA ILE A 103 -9.15 0.05 3.50
C ILE A 103 -8.15 1.06 4.07
N VAL A 104 -7.82 0.93 5.35
CA VAL A 104 -6.76 1.72 5.99
C VAL A 104 -5.41 1.16 5.55
N GLU A 105 -4.60 2.00 4.92
CA GLU A 105 -3.30 1.63 4.36
C GLU A 105 -2.11 2.11 5.20
N ALA A 106 -2.32 3.13 6.04
CA ALA A 106 -1.30 3.58 6.97
C ALA A 106 -1.88 4.20 8.23
N VAL A 107 -1.18 3.97 9.34
CA VAL A 107 -1.53 4.52 10.65
C VAL A 107 -0.33 5.18 11.31
N ALA A 108 -0.58 6.19 12.12
CA ALA A 108 0.39 6.80 13.01
C ALA A 108 -0.11 6.73 14.46
N HIS A 109 0.81 6.83 15.41
CA HIS A 109 0.46 6.88 16.83
C HIS A 109 0.33 8.32 17.30
N LYS A 110 -0.75 8.65 18.03
CA LYS A 110 -1.05 10.03 18.48
C LYS A 110 0.02 10.63 19.39
N ALA A 111 0.59 9.81 20.28
CA ALA A 111 1.58 10.27 21.28
C ALA A 111 3.02 10.00 20.87
N TYR A 112 3.28 9.09 19.93
CA TYR A 112 4.62 8.68 19.54
C TYR A 112 4.87 9.01 18.07
N PRO A 113 5.49 10.17 17.76
CA PRO A 113 5.59 10.67 16.37
C PRO A 113 6.48 9.83 15.46
N HIS A 114 7.24 8.89 16.03
CA HIS A 114 8.11 7.97 15.27
C HIS A 114 7.49 6.59 15.04
N VAL A 115 6.24 6.38 15.48
CA VAL A 115 5.51 5.12 15.24
C VAL A 115 4.62 5.28 14.00
N LEU A 116 5.02 4.59 12.95
CA LEU A 116 4.33 4.49 11.66
C LEU A 116 4.05 3.03 11.36
N GLY A 117 2.80 2.67 11.07
CA GLY A 117 2.42 1.39 10.49
C GLY A 117 1.95 1.59 9.07
N ILE A 118 2.42 0.75 8.15
CA ILE A 118 2.00 0.73 6.74
C ILE A 118 1.58 -0.67 6.33
N GLN A 119 0.64 -0.78 5.42
CA GLN A 119 0.10 -2.04 4.91
C GLN A 119 0.80 -2.46 3.61
N PHE A 120 1.36 -1.52 2.89
CA PHE A 120 2.03 -1.68 1.61
C PHE A 120 3.55 -1.88 1.78
N HIS A 121 4.27 -2.18 0.67
CA HIS A 121 5.63 -2.68 0.68
C HIS A 121 6.65 -1.74 -0.02
N PRO A 122 7.08 -0.62 0.61
CA PRO A 122 8.13 0.23 0.03
C PRO A 122 9.52 -0.43 0.08
N GLU A 123 9.68 -1.53 0.84
CA GLU A 123 10.93 -2.28 1.00
C GLU A 123 11.20 -3.28 -0.12
N HIS A 124 10.25 -3.51 -1.02
CA HIS A 124 10.40 -4.55 -2.03
C HIS A 124 11.56 -4.23 -2.99
N PRO A 125 12.55 -5.13 -3.16
CA PRO A 125 13.79 -4.83 -3.88
C PRO A 125 13.59 -4.49 -5.36
N LEU A 126 12.55 -5.06 -5.99
CA LEU A 126 12.24 -4.77 -7.40
C LEU A 126 11.50 -3.45 -7.62
N LEU A 127 11.12 -2.75 -6.56
CA LEU A 127 10.29 -1.53 -6.69
C LEU A 127 11.00 -0.41 -7.47
N PHE A 128 12.33 -0.42 -7.45
CA PHE A 128 13.17 0.55 -8.15
C PHE A 128 14.04 -0.08 -9.25
N ASP A 129 13.78 -1.35 -9.60
CA ASP A 129 14.47 -2.05 -10.70
C ASP A 129 13.78 -1.68 -12.03
N PRO A 130 14.52 -1.14 -13.02
CA PRO A 130 13.95 -0.80 -14.32
C PRO A 130 13.67 -2.00 -15.23
N GLU A 131 14.17 -3.19 -14.89
CA GLU A 131 14.06 -4.36 -15.76
C GLU A 131 12.63 -4.93 -15.81
N PRO A 132 12.03 -5.07 -17.01
CA PRO A 132 10.70 -5.63 -17.18
C PRO A 132 10.74 -7.15 -17.01
N ARG A 133 10.29 -7.66 -15.84
CA ARG A 133 10.41 -9.09 -15.48
C ARG A 133 9.10 -9.85 -15.49
N GLN A 134 8.01 -9.19 -15.22
CA GLN A 134 6.73 -9.84 -14.94
C GLN A 134 5.56 -9.06 -15.57
N ARG A 135 4.41 -9.69 -15.60
CA ARG A 135 3.16 -9.12 -16.14
C ARG A 135 2.03 -9.22 -15.11
N GLN A 136 1.03 -8.37 -15.25
CA GLN A 136 -0.11 -8.34 -14.31
C GLN A 136 -1.10 -9.47 -14.62
N LYS A 137 -1.43 -9.65 -15.89
CA LYS A 137 -2.38 -10.67 -16.37
C LYS A 137 -1.81 -11.40 -17.58
N PRO A 138 -2.38 -12.57 -17.94
CA PRO A 138 -2.01 -13.28 -19.16
C PRO A 138 -2.13 -12.38 -20.39
N GLY A 139 -1.12 -12.44 -21.26
CA GLY A 139 -1.11 -11.65 -22.50
C GLY A 139 -0.56 -10.23 -22.39
N ASP A 140 -0.44 -9.66 -21.19
CA ASP A 140 0.22 -8.35 -21.03
C ASP A 140 1.69 -8.40 -21.42
N PRO A 141 2.28 -7.33 -21.93
CA PRO A 141 3.74 -7.23 -22.05
C PRO A 141 4.38 -7.21 -20.65
N PRO A 142 5.60 -7.77 -20.51
CA PRO A 142 6.36 -7.61 -19.27
C PRO A 142 6.59 -6.14 -18.94
N THR A 143 6.52 -5.80 -17.65
CA THR A 143 6.79 -4.45 -17.14
C THR A 143 7.71 -4.50 -15.93
N SER A 144 8.35 -3.38 -15.59
CA SER A 144 9.04 -3.20 -14.33
C SER A 144 8.14 -2.51 -13.30
N TYR A 145 8.40 -2.77 -12.01
CA TYR A 145 7.67 -2.08 -10.95
C TYR A 145 7.98 -0.58 -10.95
N LEU A 146 9.23 -0.21 -11.28
CA LEU A 146 9.60 1.19 -11.44
C LEU A 146 8.76 1.89 -12.50
N ALA A 147 8.58 1.30 -13.69
CA ALA A 147 7.77 1.88 -14.77
C ALA A 147 6.30 2.08 -14.34
N ILE A 148 5.75 1.17 -13.51
CA ILE A 148 4.40 1.34 -12.94
C ILE A 148 4.34 2.56 -12.02
N LEU A 149 5.35 2.76 -11.16
CA LEU A 149 5.40 3.93 -10.27
C LEU A 149 5.62 5.24 -11.05
N GLU A 150 6.49 5.25 -12.05
CA GLU A 150 6.78 6.41 -12.90
C GLU A 150 5.55 6.89 -13.68
N GLY A 151 4.66 5.97 -14.02
CA GLY A 151 3.38 6.30 -14.66
C GLY A 151 2.43 7.15 -13.80
N THR A 152 2.72 7.35 -12.52
CA THR A 152 1.90 8.14 -11.59
C THR A 152 2.80 8.99 -10.69
N PRO A 153 3.22 10.18 -11.12
CA PRO A 153 3.91 11.09 -10.20
C PRO A 153 2.98 11.47 -9.02
N PRO A 154 3.45 11.50 -7.78
CA PRO A 154 4.83 11.43 -7.28
C PRO A 154 5.21 10.06 -6.67
N SER A 155 4.74 8.94 -7.22
CA SER A 155 4.82 7.62 -6.58
C SER A 155 6.24 7.18 -6.22
N VAL A 156 7.21 7.41 -7.12
CA VAL A 156 8.63 7.07 -6.86
C VAL A 156 9.15 7.83 -5.64
N GLU A 157 8.90 9.14 -5.59
CA GLU A 157 9.34 9.99 -4.49
C GLU A 157 8.61 9.68 -3.17
N PHE A 158 7.34 9.28 -3.23
CA PHE A 158 6.59 8.84 -2.06
C PHE A 158 7.22 7.60 -1.42
N ASN A 159 7.44 6.53 -2.19
CA ASN A 159 8.03 5.30 -1.69
C ASN A 159 9.46 5.52 -1.16
N LYS A 160 10.30 6.31 -1.85
CA LYS A 160 11.63 6.71 -1.36
C LYS A 160 11.56 7.61 -0.12
N GLY A 161 10.56 8.46 -0.03
CA GLY A 161 10.33 9.38 1.09
C GLY A 161 10.13 8.68 2.42
N ILE A 162 9.47 7.53 2.42
CA ILE A 162 9.29 6.70 3.62
C ILE A 162 10.65 6.26 4.18
N TRP A 163 11.55 5.81 3.32
CA TRP A 163 12.89 5.40 3.72
C TRP A 163 13.75 6.57 4.20
N ARG A 164 13.67 7.72 3.54
CA ARG A 164 14.38 8.93 4.00
C ARG A 164 13.89 9.38 5.37
N TRP A 165 12.57 9.35 5.59
CA TRP A 165 11.99 9.68 6.89
C TRP A 165 12.46 8.70 7.96
N PHE A 166 12.42 7.39 7.69
CA PHE A 166 12.87 6.36 8.63
C PHE A 166 14.36 6.50 8.98
N ALA A 167 15.22 6.67 7.98
CA ALA A 167 16.66 6.88 8.19
C ALA A 167 16.96 8.12 9.05
N ALA A 168 16.24 9.23 8.82
CA ALA A 168 16.39 10.44 9.64
C ALA A 168 16.03 10.18 11.11
N ARG A 169 14.99 9.38 11.39
CA ARG A 169 14.63 9.02 12.80
C ARG A 169 15.67 8.15 13.48
N LEU A 170 16.33 7.25 12.76
CA LEU A 170 17.43 6.45 13.33
C LEU A 170 18.62 7.33 13.73
N VAL A 171 19.00 8.30 12.90
CA VAL A 171 20.11 9.23 13.22
C VAL A 171 19.78 10.07 14.46
N GLU A 172 18.57 10.62 14.55
CA GLU A 172 18.14 11.40 15.73
C GLU A 172 18.15 10.59 17.03
N SER A 173 17.85 9.30 16.97
CA SER A 173 17.82 8.43 18.14
C SER A 173 19.22 8.06 18.66
N HIS A 174 20.25 8.10 17.82
CA HIS A 174 21.64 7.76 18.19
C HIS A 174 22.48 9.00 18.57
N GLY A 175 21.95 10.20 18.38
CA GLY A 175 22.61 11.46 18.70
C GLY A 175 22.30 12.00 20.10
N LYS A 176 21.61 11.21 20.91
CA LYS A 176 21.35 11.48 22.35
C LYS A 176 21.99 10.40 23.18
#